data_96893fb79c50a4070f01a8a8a572b413
#
_entry.id   96893fb79c50a4070f01a8a8a572b413
#
_cell.length_a   1.000
_cell.length_b   1.000
_cell.length_c   1.000
_cell.angle_alpha   90.00
_cell.angle_beta   90.00
_cell.angle_gamma   90.00
#
_symmetry.space_group_name_H-M   'P 1'
#
loop_
_entity.id
_entity.type
_entity.pdbx_description
1 polymer ?
#
loop_
_entity_poly.entity_id
_entity_poly.type
_entity_poly.pdbx_seq_one_letter_code
_entity_poly.pdbx_strand_id
1 'polypeptide(L)' 'MKQFKVSVQIGFYSQPYAYYMIWAYDKKDAASRVDSMLPKYVGHRFLNAEAV' A
#
# COMPACT_ATOMS: atom_id res chain seq x y z
N MET A 1 13.79 -8.04 -7.72
CA MET A 1 12.53 -7.48 -7.21
C MET A 1 11.33 -8.13 -7.87
N LYS A 2 10.26 -8.21 -7.13
CA LYS A 2 8.97 -8.70 -7.63
C LYS A 2 7.97 -7.58 -7.62
N GLN A 3 6.93 -7.71 -8.41
CA GLN A 3 5.83 -6.76 -8.41
C GLN A 3 4.80 -7.19 -7.37
N PHE A 4 4.36 -6.23 -6.56
CA PHE A 4 3.33 -6.47 -5.55
C PHE A 4 2.13 -5.56 -5.78
N LYS A 5 0.96 -6.11 -5.54
CA LYS A 5 -0.27 -5.34 -5.48
C LYS A 5 -0.55 -5.04 -4.02
N VAL A 6 -0.47 -3.77 -3.66
CA VAL A 6 -0.65 -3.33 -2.27
C VAL A 6 -1.99 -2.64 -2.15
N SER A 7 -2.81 -3.12 -1.22
CA SER A 7 -4.14 -2.58 -0.95
C SER A 7 -4.10 -1.75 0.32
N VAL A 8 -4.56 -0.51 0.23
CA VAL A 8 -4.66 0.37 1.39
C VAL A 8 -6.04 1.03 1.42
N GLN A 9 -6.49 1.33 2.61
CA GLN A 9 -7.69 2.13 2.82
C GLN A 9 -7.25 3.52 3.24
N ILE A 10 -7.69 4.53 2.53
CA ILE A 10 -7.28 5.91 2.77
C ILE A 10 -8.40 6.64 3.48
N GLY A 11 -8.04 7.38 4.56
CA GLY A 11 -9.01 8.15 5.33
C GLY A 11 -9.65 7.33 6.43
N PHE A 12 -10.62 7.96 7.09
CA PHE A 12 -11.29 7.39 8.24
C PHE A 12 -12.65 6.77 7.90
N TYR A 13 -13.04 6.85 6.65
CA TYR A 13 -14.33 6.37 6.20
C TYR A 13 -14.17 5.03 5.52
N SER A 14 -15.26 4.33 5.35
CA SER A 14 -15.29 3.08 4.60
C SER A 14 -15.22 3.36 3.10
N GLN A 15 -14.25 4.12 2.71
CA GLN A 15 -14.05 4.51 1.32
C GLN A 15 -13.44 3.39 0.51
N PRO A 16 -13.51 3.49 -0.81
CA PRO A 16 -12.90 2.49 -1.67
C PRO A 16 -11.42 2.36 -1.38
N TYR A 17 -10.94 1.16 -1.50
CA TYR A 17 -9.53 0.87 -1.33
C TYR A 17 -8.75 1.44 -2.51
N ALA A 18 -7.54 1.85 -2.23
CA ALA A 18 -6.58 2.18 -3.27
C ALA A 18 -5.64 1.00 -3.47
N TYR A 19 -5.28 0.74 -4.72
CA TYR A 19 -4.36 -0.32 -5.06
C TYR A 19 -3.13 0.28 -5.71
N TYR A 20 -1.97 -0.18 -5.28
CA TYR A 20 -0.71 0.27 -5.83
C TYR A 20 0.08 -0.92 -6.33
N MET A 21 0.56 -0.83 -7.56
CA MET A 21 1.42 -1.85 -8.15
C MET A 21 2.85 -1.34 -8.03
N ILE A 22 3.64 -1.99 -7.20
CA ILE A 22 5.01 -1.55 -6.94
C ILE A 22 5.99 -2.71 -7.02
N TRP A 23 7.23 -2.37 -7.32
CA TRP A 23 8.32 -3.32 -7.33
C TRP A 23 9.02 -3.27 -5.97
N ALA A 24 9.19 -4.42 -5.36
CA ALA A 24 9.78 -4.53 -4.04
C ALA A 24 10.42 -5.90 -3.85
N TYR A 25 11.21 -6.04 -2.82
CA TYR A 25 11.88 -7.30 -2.53
C TYR A 25 10.97 -8.30 -1.85
N ASP A 26 10.08 -7.83 -1.00
CA ASP A 26 9.12 -8.68 -0.28
C ASP A 26 7.91 -7.85 0.13
N LYS A 27 6.97 -8.48 0.81
CA LYS A 27 5.74 -7.81 1.24
C LYS A 27 6.01 -6.65 2.19
N LYS A 28 6.94 -6.83 3.10
CA LYS A 28 7.29 -5.80 4.07
C LYS A 28 7.90 -4.59 3.38
N ASP A 29 8.79 -4.83 2.43
CA ASP A 29 9.38 -3.77 1.63
C ASP A 29 8.32 -3.06 0.79
N ALA A 30 7.38 -3.82 0.22
CA ALA A 30 6.28 -3.25 -0.55
C ALA A 30 5.44 -2.30 0.30
N ALA A 31 5.09 -2.72 1.51
CA ALA A 31 4.32 -1.89 2.43
C ALA A 31 5.07 -0.61 2.78
N SER A 32 6.36 -0.71 3.04
CA SER A 32 7.19 0.43 3.37
C SER A 32 7.28 1.43 2.22
N ARG A 33 7.41 0.94 0.99
CA ARG A 33 7.47 1.80 -0.20
C ARG A 33 6.17 2.54 -0.43
N VAL A 34 5.04 1.85 -0.25
CA VAL A 34 3.72 2.49 -0.38
C VAL A 34 3.52 3.54 0.71
N ASP A 35 3.92 3.23 1.92
CA ASP A 35 3.81 4.18 3.03
C ASP A 35 4.57 5.47 2.73
N SER A 36 5.73 5.35 2.09
CA SER A 36 6.52 6.52 1.70
C SER A 36 5.87 7.33 0.58
N MET A 37 5.01 6.72 -0.21
CA MET A 37 4.32 7.40 -1.30
C MET A 37 3.08 8.16 -0.84
N LEU A 38 2.52 7.80 0.30
CA LEU A 38 1.28 8.39 0.79
C LEU A 38 1.55 9.65 1.60
N PRO A 39 0.67 10.66 1.51
CA PRO A 39 0.81 11.85 2.34
C PRO A 39 0.69 11.50 3.81
N LYS A 40 1.57 12.05 4.62
CA LYS A 40 1.57 11.74 6.05
C LYS A 40 0.41 12.35 6.82
N TYR A 41 -0.17 13.42 6.28
CA TYR A 41 -1.30 14.08 6.91
C TYR A 41 -2.64 13.41 6.60
N VAL A 42 -2.64 12.44 5.70
CA VAL A 42 -3.84 11.68 5.38
C VAL A 42 -3.73 10.33 6.08
N GLY A 43 -4.69 10.03 6.93
CA GLY A 43 -4.71 8.73 7.57
C GLY A 43 -4.88 7.62 6.54
N HIS A 44 -4.13 6.55 6.69
CA HIS A 44 -4.29 5.39 5.82
C HIS A 44 -4.07 4.12 6.62
N ARG A 45 -4.63 3.06 6.13
CA ARG A 45 -4.55 1.75 6.74
C ARG A 45 -4.06 0.76 5.71
N PHE A 46 -2.95 0.13 6.02
CA PHE A 46 -2.43 -0.93 5.19
C PHE A 46 -3.29 -2.19 5.35
N LEU A 47 -3.72 -2.76 4.26
CA LEU A 47 -4.58 -3.94 4.28
C LEU A 47 -3.86 -5.20 3.86
N ASN A 48 -3.21 -5.17 2.70
CA ASN A 48 -2.61 -6.39 2.17
C ASN A 48 -1.58 -6.07 1.09
N ALA A 49 -0.66 -6.99 0.90
CA ALA A 49 0.28 -6.96 -0.22
C ALA A 49 0.37 -8.37 -0.79
N GLU A 50 0.19 -8.49 -2.09
CA GLU A 50 0.25 -9.77 -2.79
C GLU A 50 1.28 -9.70 -3.91
N ALA A 51 2.06 -10.75 -4.05
CA ALA A 51 2.93 -10.89 -5.22
C ALA A 51 2.07 -11.12 -6.46
N VAL A 52 2.40 -10.43 -7.51
CA VAL A 52 1.68 -10.51 -8.78
C VAL A 52 2.35 -11.53 -9.70
#